data_e00bc7c19c7aa2539b76f7263656abf0
#
_entry.id   e00bc7c19c7aa2539b76f7263656abf0
#
_cell.length_a   1.000
_cell.length_b   1.000
_cell.length_c   1.000
_cell.angle_alpha   90.00
_cell.angle_beta   90.00
_cell.angle_gamma   90.00
#
_symmetry.space_group_name_H-M   'P 1'
#
loop_
_entity.id
_entity.type
_entity.pdbx_description
1 polymer ?
#
loop_
_entity_poly.entity_id
_entity_poly.type
_entity_poly.pdbx_seq_one_letter_code
_entity_poly.pdbx_strand_id
1 'polypeptide(L)'
;MSLTAVERPAVGEPEGALVLLHGRGADEHDLFPLLDALDPRQRLHGYTPRAPLALPPGGAHWYIVPRVGFPDRDTFHASYELLSEWLDALPFPPEQIVLGGFSPGAVMAYSLGLGAGRPRPSSLLALSGFIPTVDGWEADLESPFPPIAIAHGSYDPVIPVEFARQAKALLERAGADVLYRESPIEHSIDPRVIVELRELVAPALR
;
A
#
# COMPACT_ATOMS: atom_id res chain seq x y z
N MET A 1 19.28 -2.86 -8.12
CA MET A 1 19.40 -3.67 -6.85
C MET A 1 18.07 -4.35 -6.63
N SER A 2 18.03 -5.62 -6.20
CA SER A 2 16.77 -6.31 -5.90
C SER A 2 16.35 -6.03 -4.46
N LEU A 3 15.07 -5.74 -4.22
CA LEU A 3 14.51 -5.66 -2.86
C LEU A 3 14.47 -7.05 -2.22
N THR A 4 14.83 -7.13 -0.94
CA THR A 4 14.57 -8.31 -0.13
C THR A 4 13.07 -8.34 0.21
N ALA A 5 12.43 -9.49 0.06
CA ALA A 5 11.04 -9.68 0.47
C ALA A 5 10.89 -11.01 1.23
N VAL A 6 9.98 -11.05 2.17
CA VAL A 6 9.47 -12.31 2.72
C VAL A 6 8.27 -12.73 1.87
N GLU A 7 8.24 -14.01 1.53
CA GLU A 7 7.22 -14.58 0.68
C GLU A 7 6.35 -15.59 1.44
N ARG A 8 5.06 -15.56 1.16
CA ARG A 8 4.09 -16.58 1.56
C ARG A 8 3.56 -17.24 0.30
N PRO A 9 4.01 -18.47 -0.05
CA PRO A 9 3.49 -19.19 -1.18
C PRO A 9 1.97 -19.40 -1.09
N ALA A 10 1.29 -19.37 -2.23
CA ALA A 10 -0.12 -19.76 -2.31
C ALA A 10 -0.28 -21.26 -2.04
N VAL A 11 -1.46 -21.66 -1.58
CA VAL A 11 -1.85 -23.07 -1.52
C VAL A 11 -2.40 -23.49 -2.89
N GLY A 12 -1.61 -24.24 -3.64
CA GLY A 12 -1.91 -24.62 -5.03
C GLY A 12 -1.35 -23.63 -6.04
N GLU A 13 -1.97 -23.57 -7.22
CA GLU A 13 -1.60 -22.59 -8.26
C GLU A 13 -2.02 -21.19 -7.81
N PRO A 14 -1.10 -20.20 -7.78
CA PRO A 14 -1.45 -18.86 -7.34
C PRO A 14 -2.39 -18.18 -8.34
N GLU A 15 -3.46 -17.57 -7.83
CA GLU A 15 -4.43 -16.83 -8.63
C GLU A 15 -4.02 -15.34 -8.83
N GLY A 16 -2.93 -14.92 -8.20
CA GLY A 16 -2.38 -13.56 -8.26
C GLY A 16 -1.43 -13.31 -7.10
N ALA A 17 -1.16 -12.04 -6.80
CA ALA A 17 -0.29 -11.63 -5.71
C ALA A 17 -0.97 -10.68 -4.73
N LEU A 18 -0.55 -10.75 -3.46
CA LEU A 18 -0.86 -9.78 -2.42
C LEU A 18 0.45 -9.17 -1.91
N VAL A 19 0.66 -7.90 -2.22
CA VAL A 19 1.87 -7.15 -1.86
C VAL A 19 1.54 -6.15 -0.76
N LEU A 20 2.23 -6.24 0.39
CA LEU A 20 2.02 -5.35 1.53
C LEU A 20 3.31 -4.62 1.92
N LEU A 21 3.26 -3.29 1.91
CA LEU A 21 4.38 -2.40 2.19
C LEU A 21 4.33 -1.91 3.65
N HIS A 22 5.37 -2.22 4.43
CA HIS A 22 5.42 -1.93 5.87
C HIS A 22 5.55 -0.44 6.22
N GLY A 23 5.30 -0.11 7.49
CA GLY A 23 5.44 1.21 8.05
C GLY A 23 6.91 1.63 8.33
N ARG A 24 7.12 2.90 8.73
CA ARG A 24 8.44 3.41 9.08
C ARG A 24 8.96 2.75 10.35
N GLY A 25 10.20 2.27 10.31
CA GLY A 25 10.87 1.64 11.45
C GLY A 25 10.53 0.16 11.64
N ALA A 26 9.62 -0.36 10.83
CA ALA A 26 9.33 -1.78 10.72
C ALA A 26 10.21 -2.44 9.64
N ASP A 27 9.92 -3.68 9.29
CA ASP A 27 10.65 -4.44 8.29
C ASP A 27 9.70 -5.39 7.52
N GLU A 28 10.27 -6.27 6.72
CA GLU A 28 9.57 -7.24 5.89
C GLU A 28 8.71 -8.27 6.66
N HIS A 29 8.86 -8.36 7.97
CA HIS A 29 8.08 -9.29 8.82
C HIS A 29 6.83 -8.64 9.43
N ASP A 30 6.75 -7.31 9.47
CA ASP A 30 5.73 -6.55 10.19
C ASP A 30 4.31 -6.85 9.68
N LEU A 31 4.09 -6.75 8.37
CA LEU A 31 2.79 -7.01 7.76
C LEU A 31 2.61 -8.46 7.27
N PHE A 32 3.58 -9.33 7.51
CA PHE A 32 3.49 -10.73 7.07
C PHE A 32 2.26 -11.47 7.65
N PRO A 33 1.88 -11.31 8.93
CA PRO A 33 0.65 -11.92 9.46
C PRO A 33 -0.63 -11.38 8.81
N LEU A 34 -0.60 -10.16 8.25
CA LEU A 34 -1.75 -9.56 7.58
C LEU A 34 -2.05 -10.25 6.24
N LEU A 35 -1.07 -10.89 5.60
CA LEU A 35 -1.29 -11.71 4.41
C LEU A 35 -2.34 -12.80 4.64
N ASP A 36 -2.23 -13.53 5.76
CA ASP A 36 -3.19 -14.60 6.11
C ASP A 36 -4.54 -14.01 6.58
N ALA A 37 -4.49 -12.86 7.24
CA ALA A 37 -5.71 -12.20 7.67
C ALA A 37 -6.55 -11.69 6.48
N LEU A 38 -5.93 -11.22 5.41
CA LEU A 38 -6.58 -10.72 4.20
C LEU A 38 -6.94 -11.86 3.22
N ASP A 39 -6.10 -12.87 3.11
CA ASP A 39 -6.31 -14.03 2.24
C ASP A 39 -6.20 -15.34 3.06
N PRO A 40 -7.22 -15.67 3.88
CA PRO A 40 -7.18 -16.84 4.77
C PRO A 40 -7.20 -18.18 4.05
N ARG A 41 -7.50 -18.18 2.74
CA ARG A 41 -7.42 -19.39 1.90
C ARG A 41 -6.07 -19.52 1.19
N GLN A 42 -5.19 -18.55 1.35
CA GLN A 42 -3.86 -18.50 0.74
C GLN A 42 -3.89 -18.76 -0.77
N ARG A 43 -4.81 -18.12 -1.48
CA ARG A 43 -4.97 -18.24 -2.93
C ARG A 43 -3.99 -17.34 -3.69
N LEU A 44 -3.56 -16.27 -3.07
CA LEU A 44 -2.58 -15.32 -3.61
C LEU A 44 -1.17 -15.66 -3.11
N HIS A 45 -0.16 -15.43 -3.93
CA HIS A 45 1.22 -15.41 -3.47
C HIS A 45 1.44 -14.09 -2.70
N GLY A 46 1.78 -14.19 -1.43
CA GLY A 46 1.99 -13.02 -0.57
C GLY A 46 3.43 -12.53 -0.61
N TYR A 47 3.62 -11.21 -0.66
CA TYR A 47 4.94 -10.57 -0.62
C TYR A 47 4.94 -9.41 0.38
N THR A 48 5.96 -9.37 1.22
CA THR A 48 6.23 -8.24 2.11
C THR A 48 7.68 -7.77 1.90
N PRO A 49 7.90 -6.82 0.96
CA PRO A 49 9.25 -6.32 0.69
C PRO A 49 9.75 -5.39 1.79
N ARG A 50 11.08 -5.44 2.03
CA ARG A 50 11.80 -4.54 2.94
C ARG A 50 12.13 -3.23 2.23
N ALA A 51 11.84 -2.11 2.88
CA ALA A 51 12.23 -0.78 2.42
C ALA A 51 13.76 -0.63 2.31
N PRO A 52 14.26 0.15 1.32
CA PRO A 52 15.70 0.19 1.02
C PRO A 52 16.54 0.98 2.01
N LEU A 53 15.93 1.90 2.78
CA LEU A 53 16.66 2.78 3.69
C LEU A 53 16.69 2.18 5.10
N ALA A 54 17.89 1.93 5.62
CA ALA A 54 18.04 1.44 6.98
C ALA A 54 17.65 2.52 8.01
N LEU A 55 16.93 2.11 9.04
CA LEU A 55 16.56 2.95 10.18
C LEU A 55 16.95 2.25 11.49
N PRO A 56 18.09 2.64 12.11
CA PRO A 56 18.52 2.03 13.37
C PRO A 56 17.43 2.12 14.47
N PRO A 57 17.31 1.12 15.36
CA PRO A 57 18.26 0.00 15.57
C PRO A 57 18.02 -1.27 14.74
N GLY A 58 17.08 -1.33 13.81
CA GLY A 58 16.86 -2.56 13.04
C GLY A 58 15.77 -2.46 12.00
N GLY A 59 15.01 -1.36 11.99
CA GLY A 59 13.95 -1.11 11.04
C GLY A 59 14.43 -0.55 9.71
N ALA A 60 13.47 -0.29 8.85
CA ALA A 60 13.66 0.30 7.53
C ALA A 60 12.61 1.38 7.24
N HIS A 61 12.83 2.18 6.20
CA HIS A 61 11.85 3.15 5.74
C HIS A 61 11.97 3.40 4.23
N TRP A 62 10.85 3.79 3.62
CA TRP A 62 10.75 3.99 2.18
C TRP A 62 11.38 5.32 1.75
N TYR A 63 11.24 6.36 2.57
CA TYR A 63 11.77 7.70 2.30
C TYR A 63 12.02 8.44 3.60
N ILE A 64 12.90 9.44 3.57
CA ILE A 64 13.10 10.35 4.69
C ILE A 64 11.85 11.22 4.86
N VAL A 65 11.44 11.43 6.11
CA VAL A 65 10.24 12.21 6.48
C VAL A 65 10.67 13.50 7.20
N PRO A 66 10.92 14.59 6.48
CA PRO A 66 11.21 15.89 7.10
C PRO A 66 10.00 16.41 7.87
N ARG A 67 8.81 16.21 7.34
CA ARG A 67 7.51 16.54 7.91
C ARG A 67 6.43 15.62 7.36
N VAL A 68 5.43 15.27 8.18
CA VAL A 68 4.27 14.49 7.74
C VAL A 68 3.57 15.18 6.57
N GLY A 69 3.22 14.41 5.55
CA GLY A 69 2.64 14.90 4.29
C GLY A 69 3.67 15.36 3.24
N PHE A 70 4.95 15.46 3.62
CA PHE A 70 6.03 15.96 2.75
C PHE A 70 7.21 14.99 2.76
N PRO A 71 7.16 13.91 1.97
CA PRO A 71 8.31 13.03 1.74
C PRO A 71 9.51 13.81 1.19
N ASP A 72 10.71 13.43 1.60
CA ASP A 72 11.93 13.89 0.93
C ASP A 72 11.91 13.40 -0.52
N ARG A 73 12.10 14.33 -1.46
CA ARG A 73 11.94 14.10 -2.89
C ARG A 73 12.86 12.99 -3.42
N ASP A 74 14.14 13.08 -3.11
CA ASP A 74 15.13 12.23 -3.75
C ASP A 74 15.04 10.78 -3.22
N THR A 75 14.85 10.61 -1.92
CA THR A 75 14.66 9.28 -1.32
C THR A 75 13.29 8.67 -1.68
N PHE A 76 12.26 9.49 -1.87
CA PHE A 76 10.96 9.02 -2.37
C PHE A 76 11.10 8.47 -3.79
N HIS A 77 11.71 9.21 -4.72
CA HIS A 77 11.87 8.77 -6.10
C HIS A 77 12.75 7.52 -6.20
N ALA A 78 13.86 7.47 -5.46
CA ALA A 78 14.72 6.29 -5.44
C ALA A 78 13.96 5.02 -4.98
N SER A 79 13.11 5.13 -3.97
CA SER A 79 12.29 4.00 -3.51
C SER A 79 11.14 3.69 -4.48
N TYR A 80 10.54 4.71 -5.08
CA TYR A 80 9.49 4.54 -6.07
C TYR A 80 9.97 3.78 -7.30
N GLU A 81 11.14 4.15 -7.85
CA GLU A 81 11.77 3.48 -8.98
C GLU A 81 12.10 2.03 -8.64
N LEU A 82 12.77 1.80 -7.50
CA LEU A 82 13.14 0.47 -7.04
C LEU A 82 11.94 -0.45 -6.82
N LEU A 83 10.88 0.07 -6.20
CA LEU A 83 9.62 -0.67 -6.01
C LEU A 83 8.91 -0.93 -7.34
N SER A 84 8.91 0.04 -8.26
CA SER A 84 8.33 -0.12 -9.59
C SER A 84 9.00 -1.26 -10.35
N GLU A 85 10.34 -1.24 -10.42
CA GLU A 85 11.12 -2.31 -11.06
C GLU A 85 10.88 -3.68 -10.41
N TRP A 86 10.83 -3.71 -9.08
CA TRP A 86 10.60 -4.94 -8.34
C TRP A 86 9.18 -5.49 -8.58
N LEU A 87 8.17 -4.63 -8.57
CA LEU A 87 6.77 -5.01 -8.80
C LEU A 87 6.56 -5.50 -10.24
N ASP A 88 7.18 -4.84 -11.22
CA ASP A 88 7.11 -5.19 -12.64
C ASP A 88 7.84 -6.52 -12.96
N ALA A 89 8.75 -6.95 -12.09
CA ALA A 89 9.46 -8.23 -12.20
C ALA A 89 8.70 -9.42 -11.58
N LEU A 90 7.58 -9.18 -10.86
CA LEU A 90 6.76 -10.25 -10.31
C LEU A 90 6.13 -11.07 -11.45
N PRO A 91 5.92 -12.39 -11.26
CA PRO A 91 5.35 -13.27 -12.28
C PRO A 91 3.83 -13.14 -12.42
N PHE A 92 3.28 -11.98 -12.11
CA PHE A 92 1.84 -11.68 -12.15
C PHE A 92 1.60 -10.39 -12.91
N PRO A 93 0.61 -10.33 -13.80
CA PRO A 93 0.23 -9.07 -14.43
C PRO A 93 -0.40 -8.12 -13.40
N PRO A 94 -0.32 -6.80 -13.60
CA PRO A 94 -0.79 -5.81 -12.63
C PRO A 94 -2.22 -6.00 -12.15
N GLU A 95 -3.12 -6.40 -13.04
CA GLU A 95 -4.53 -6.67 -12.76
C GLU A 95 -4.76 -7.91 -11.85
N GLN A 96 -3.73 -8.68 -11.56
CA GLN A 96 -3.75 -9.79 -10.60
C GLN A 96 -2.98 -9.45 -9.31
N ILE A 97 -2.52 -8.20 -9.14
CA ILE A 97 -1.78 -7.78 -7.95
C ILE A 97 -2.67 -6.91 -7.07
N VAL A 98 -2.95 -7.36 -5.85
CA VAL A 98 -3.47 -6.52 -4.77
C VAL A 98 -2.29 -5.80 -4.14
N LEU A 99 -2.31 -4.48 -4.16
CA LEU A 99 -1.25 -3.65 -3.59
C LEU A 99 -1.74 -2.91 -2.36
N GLY A 100 -1.07 -3.10 -1.24
CA GLY A 100 -1.44 -2.43 -0.01
C GLY A 100 -0.23 -1.98 0.79
N GLY A 101 -0.50 -1.19 1.83
CA GLY A 101 0.55 -0.79 2.75
C GLY A 101 0.01 -0.03 3.96
N PHE A 102 0.88 0.12 4.95
CA PHE A 102 0.61 0.86 6.18
C PHE A 102 1.53 2.06 6.30
N SER A 103 0.99 3.22 6.69
CA SER A 103 1.75 4.43 6.99
C SER A 103 2.58 4.89 5.77
N PRO A 104 3.91 5.10 5.78
CA PRO A 104 4.66 5.39 4.55
C PRO A 104 4.57 4.26 3.48
N GLY A 105 4.32 3.02 3.88
CA GLY A 105 4.02 1.95 2.94
C GLY A 105 2.70 2.18 2.18
N ALA A 106 1.68 2.74 2.82
CA ALA A 106 0.44 3.15 2.14
C ALA A 106 0.68 4.31 1.17
N VAL A 107 1.58 5.25 1.50
CA VAL A 107 1.99 6.33 0.60
C VAL A 107 2.64 5.76 -0.66
N MET A 108 3.55 4.78 -0.51
CA MET A 108 4.16 4.09 -1.64
C MET A 108 3.15 3.26 -2.44
N ALA A 109 2.17 2.61 -1.77
CA ALA A 109 1.09 1.89 -2.44
C ALA A 109 0.24 2.84 -3.31
N TYR A 110 -0.15 4.02 -2.78
CA TYR A 110 -0.78 5.06 -3.60
C TYR A 110 0.09 5.48 -4.78
N SER A 111 1.39 5.67 -4.53
CA SER A 111 2.31 6.12 -5.57
C SER A 111 2.42 5.13 -6.72
N LEU A 112 2.48 3.84 -6.42
CA LEU A 112 2.59 2.77 -7.41
C LEU A 112 1.25 2.49 -8.10
N GLY A 113 0.15 2.55 -7.36
CA GLY A 113 -1.17 2.20 -7.88
C GLY A 113 -1.87 3.35 -8.61
N LEU A 114 -1.46 4.61 -8.36
CA LEU A 114 -2.07 5.81 -8.95
C LEU A 114 -1.07 6.68 -9.71
N GLY A 115 0.21 6.31 -9.78
CA GLY A 115 1.21 7.12 -10.48
C GLY A 115 0.95 7.21 -11.97
N ALA A 116 1.20 8.39 -12.57
CA ALA A 116 1.06 8.61 -14.00
C ALA A 116 1.90 7.63 -14.81
N GLY A 117 1.27 6.99 -15.80
CA GLY A 117 1.91 5.98 -16.65
C GLY A 117 2.11 4.60 -15.99
N ARG A 118 1.68 4.40 -14.75
CA ARG A 118 1.72 3.07 -14.10
C ARG A 118 0.47 2.25 -14.44
N PRO A 119 0.63 0.95 -14.66
CA PRO A 119 -0.52 0.06 -14.80
C PRO A 119 -1.29 -0.02 -13.47
N ARG A 120 -2.60 -0.17 -13.54
CA ARG A 120 -3.46 -0.28 -12.36
C ARG A 120 -3.35 -1.66 -11.72
N PRO A 121 -3.19 -1.75 -10.39
CA PRO A 121 -3.30 -3.02 -9.67
C PRO A 121 -4.75 -3.52 -9.68
N SER A 122 -4.95 -4.79 -9.31
CA SER A 122 -6.28 -5.38 -9.09
C SER A 122 -7.10 -4.60 -8.05
N SER A 123 -6.45 -4.18 -6.98
CA SER A 123 -7.02 -3.29 -5.96
C SER A 123 -5.94 -2.60 -5.14
N LEU A 124 -6.32 -1.53 -4.43
CA LEU A 124 -5.42 -0.71 -3.63
C LEU A 124 -5.91 -0.62 -2.17
N LEU A 125 -5.07 -1.00 -1.21
CA LEU A 125 -5.35 -0.95 0.22
C LEU A 125 -4.45 0.08 0.92
N ALA A 126 -4.98 1.25 1.25
CA ALA A 126 -4.24 2.32 1.88
C ALA A 126 -4.61 2.45 3.38
N LEU A 127 -3.70 1.99 4.24
CA LEU A 127 -3.91 1.94 5.69
C LEU A 127 -3.09 3.02 6.37
N SER A 128 -3.75 4.02 6.98
CA SER A 128 -3.14 5.14 7.70
C SER A 128 -2.07 5.91 6.89
N GLY A 129 -2.35 6.19 5.62
CA GLY A 129 -1.46 6.90 4.71
C GLY A 129 -2.09 8.14 4.08
N PHE A 130 -1.43 8.67 3.06
CA PHE A 130 -1.90 9.82 2.26
C PHE A 130 -1.43 9.70 0.80
N ILE A 131 -2.14 10.35 -0.12
CA ILE A 131 -1.67 10.50 -1.50
C ILE A 131 -0.54 11.53 -1.50
N PRO A 132 0.68 11.19 -1.95
CA PRO A 132 1.82 12.09 -1.87
C PRO A 132 1.69 13.30 -2.79
N THR A 133 2.34 14.40 -2.38
CA THR A 133 2.57 15.58 -3.19
C THR A 133 4.08 15.81 -3.23
N VAL A 134 4.75 15.13 -4.17
CA VAL A 134 6.21 15.19 -4.33
C VAL A 134 6.52 15.71 -5.73
N ASP A 135 7.40 16.68 -5.84
CA ASP A 135 7.80 17.24 -7.13
C ASP A 135 8.33 16.14 -8.06
N GLY A 136 7.78 16.07 -9.27
CA GLY A 136 8.13 15.07 -10.27
C GLY A 136 7.35 13.75 -10.16
N TRP A 137 6.43 13.62 -9.19
CA TRP A 137 5.43 12.57 -9.15
C TRP A 137 4.03 13.16 -9.30
N GLU A 138 3.20 12.56 -10.13
CA GLU A 138 1.84 12.97 -10.37
C GLU A 138 0.90 11.77 -10.26
N ALA A 139 -0.26 12.00 -9.63
CA ALA A 139 -1.33 11.01 -9.63
C ALA A 139 -2.07 11.03 -10.96
N ASP A 140 -2.24 9.87 -11.56
CA ASP A 140 -3.21 9.67 -12.63
C ASP A 140 -4.60 9.48 -11.99
N LEU A 141 -5.45 10.48 -12.17
CA LEU A 141 -6.81 10.51 -11.65
C LEU A 141 -7.87 10.27 -12.75
N GLU A 142 -7.48 9.58 -13.83
CA GLU A 142 -8.38 9.18 -14.89
C GLU A 142 -8.95 7.78 -14.65
N SER A 143 -10.23 7.62 -15.01
CA SER A 143 -10.92 6.31 -14.97
C SER A 143 -10.40 5.39 -16.10
N PRO A 144 -10.38 4.07 -15.93
CA PRO A 144 -10.94 3.32 -14.79
C PRO A 144 -9.99 3.26 -13.59
N PHE A 145 -10.57 3.37 -12.38
CA PHE A 145 -9.85 3.13 -11.13
C PHE A 145 -9.94 1.65 -10.72
N PRO A 146 -8.90 1.11 -10.05
CA PRO A 146 -9.07 -0.13 -9.30
C PRO A 146 -10.01 0.10 -8.11
N PRO A 147 -10.62 -0.93 -7.52
CA PRO A 147 -11.23 -0.84 -6.21
C PRO A 147 -10.22 -0.32 -5.18
N ILE A 148 -10.61 0.69 -4.38
CA ILE A 148 -9.71 1.33 -3.41
C ILE A 148 -10.32 1.23 -2.02
N ALA A 149 -9.54 0.76 -1.04
CA ALA A 149 -9.87 0.87 0.37
C ALA A 149 -8.95 1.87 1.07
N ILE A 150 -9.55 2.72 1.90
CA ILE A 150 -8.85 3.64 2.79
C ILE A 150 -9.33 3.35 4.22
N ALA A 151 -8.43 2.95 5.11
CA ALA A 151 -8.72 2.78 6.52
C ALA A 151 -7.76 3.61 7.38
N HIS A 152 -8.29 4.32 8.40
CA HIS A 152 -7.49 5.23 9.22
C HIS A 152 -8.02 5.32 10.66
N GLY A 153 -7.09 5.50 11.63
CA GLY A 153 -7.44 5.78 13.01
C GLY A 153 -7.88 7.23 13.20
N SER A 154 -9.08 7.46 13.80
CA SER A 154 -9.59 8.82 14.06
C SER A 154 -8.74 9.59 15.08
N TYR A 155 -7.97 8.88 15.91
CA TYR A 155 -7.08 9.45 16.93
C TYR A 155 -5.61 9.30 16.59
N ASP A 156 -5.30 9.13 15.30
CA ASP A 156 -3.93 8.95 14.82
C ASP A 156 -3.07 10.20 15.11
N PRO A 157 -2.08 10.11 16.03
CA PRO A 157 -1.22 11.23 16.39
C PRO A 157 -0.03 11.40 15.43
N VAL A 158 0.19 10.43 14.53
CA VAL A 158 1.34 10.39 13.60
C VAL A 158 0.95 10.97 12.25
N ILE A 159 -0.11 10.43 11.63
CA ILE A 159 -0.68 10.92 10.38
C ILE A 159 -2.13 11.33 10.67
N PRO A 160 -2.44 12.63 10.76
CA PRO A 160 -3.80 13.10 11.00
C PRO A 160 -4.82 12.51 10.03
N VAL A 161 -5.99 12.12 10.53
CA VAL A 161 -7.06 11.46 9.74
C VAL A 161 -7.56 12.33 8.59
N GLU A 162 -7.32 13.65 8.65
CA GLU A 162 -7.62 14.61 7.59
C GLU A 162 -6.95 14.26 6.26
N PHE A 163 -5.78 13.62 6.28
CA PHE A 163 -5.13 13.12 5.07
C PHE A 163 -5.94 12.01 4.38
N ALA A 164 -6.51 11.09 5.14
CA ALA A 164 -7.37 10.04 4.61
C ALA A 164 -8.68 10.62 4.05
N ARG A 165 -9.28 11.60 4.74
CA ARG A 165 -10.47 12.32 4.27
C ARG A 165 -10.20 13.09 2.98
N GLN A 166 -9.04 13.74 2.86
CA GLN A 166 -8.62 14.43 1.63
C GLN A 166 -8.41 13.44 0.48
N ALA A 167 -7.74 12.31 0.73
CA ALA A 167 -7.53 11.27 -0.27
C ALA A 167 -8.88 10.71 -0.77
N LYS A 168 -9.80 10.36 0.15
CA LYS A 168 -11.17 9.96 -0.19
C LYS A 168 -11.85 10.98 -1.08
N ALA A 169 -11.91 12.25 -0.64
CA ALA A 169 -12.60 13.30 -1.37
C ALA A 169 -11.99 13.58 -2.75
N LEU A 170 -10.67 13.44 -2.90
CA LEU A 170 -9.99 13.58 -4.19
C LEU A 170 -10.38 12.45 -5.15
N LEU A 171 -10.31 11.20 -4.68
CA LEU A 171 -10.60 10.01 -5.47
C LEU A 171 -12.07 9.92 -5.88
N GLU A 172 -13.00 10.19 -4.95
CA GLU A 172 -14.45 10.21 -5.26
C GLU A 172 -14.81 11.31 -6.25
N ARG A 173 -14.18 12.50 -6.17
CA ARG A 173 -14.38 13.55 -7.19
C ARG A 173 -13.87 13.15 -8.56
N ALA A 174 -12.85 12.31 -8.62
CA ALA A 174 -12.32 11.74 -9.86
C ALA A 174 -13.15 10.55 -10.38
N GLY A 175 -14.17 10.10 -9.63
CA GLY A 175 -15.08 9.02 -10.01
C GLY A 175 -14.65 7.63 -9.54
N ALA A 176 -13.70 7.54 -8.60
CA ALA A 176 -13.34 6.27 -7.98
C ALA A 176 -14.39 5.82 -6.96
N ASP A 177 -14.65 4.51 -6.88
CA ASP A 177 -15.38 3.90 -5.77
C ASP A 177 -14.41 3.58 -4.63
N VAL A 178 -14.66 4.16 -3.44
CA VAL A 178 -13.76 4.09 -2.30
C VAL A 178 -14.46 3.47 -1.10
N LEU A 179 -13.99 2.29 -0.68
CA LEU A 179 -14.32 1.74 0.63
C LEU A 179 -13.57 2.54 1.70
N TYR A 180 -14.28 3.39 2.45
CA TYR A 180 -13.67 4.26 3.45
C TYR A 180 -14.07 3.86 4.87
N ARG A 181 -13.07 3.71 5.77
CA ARG A 181 -13.29 3.38 7.19
C ARG A 181 -12.44 4.24 8.10
N GLU A 182 -13.10 4.89 9.08
CA GLU A 182 -12.44 5.51 10.24
C GLU A 182 -12.75 4.65 11.47
N SER A 183 -11.71 4.34 12.24
CA SER A 183 -11.82 3.59 13.49
C SER A 183 -11.37 4.45 14.67
N PRO A 184 -11.98 4.34 15.86
CA PRO A 184 -11.58 5.12 17.04
C PRO A 184 -10.31 4.54 17.70
N ILE A 185 -9.23 4.50 16.93
CA ILE A 185 -7.90 4.00 17.32
C ILE A 185 -6.83 5.02 16.95
N GLU A 186 -5.64 4.84 17.46
CA GLU A 186 -4.44 5.59 17.12
C GLU A 186 -3.81 5.09 15.80
N HIS A 187 -2.50 5.32 15.61
CA HIS A 187 -1.74 4.93 14.41
C HIS A 187 -1.55 3.41 14.34
N SER A 188 -2.57 2.68 13.92
CA SER A 188 -2.57 1.23 13.81
C SER A 188 -3.62 0.74 12.80
N ILE A 189 -3.63 -0.57 12.55
CA ILE A 189 -4.63 -1.22 11.70
C ILE A 189 -5.71 -1.82 12.60
N ASP A 190 -6.97 -1.41 12.41
CA ASP A 190 -8.09 -1.97 13.14
C ASP A 190 -8.42 -3.38 12.63
N PRO A 191 -8.32 -4.43 13.46
CA PRO A 191 -8.65 -5.79 13.03
C PRO A 191 -10.10 -5.96 12.53
N ARG A 192 -11.01 -5.08 12.97
CA ARG A 192 -12.42 -5.14 12.58
C ARG A 192 -12.66 -4.80 11.11
N VAL A 193 -11.80 -3.99 10.50
CA VAL A 193 -11.92 -3.62 9.07
C VAL A 193 -11.38 -4.70 8.13
N ILE A 194 -10.58 -5.65 8.64
CA ILE A 194 -9.94 -6.69 7.81
C ILE A 194 -10.95 -7.50 7.03
N VAL A 195 -12.11 -7.81 7.62
CA VAL A 195 -13.15 -8.60 6.95
C VAL A 195 -13.66 -7.89 5.69
N GLU A 196 -13.85 -6.56 5.77
CA GLU A 196 -14.29 -5.75 4.64
C GLU A 196 -13.19 -5.60 3.59
N LEU A 197 -11.93 -5.46 4.03
CA LEU A 197 -10.78 -5.39 3.13
C LEU A 197 -10.60 -6.68 2.29
N ARG A 198 -11.03 -7.84 2.80
CA ARG A 198 -11.02 -9.10 2.03
C ARG A 198 -11.85 -9.04 0.76
N GLU A 199 -12.90 -8.22 0.74
CA GLU A 199 -13.73 -8.05 -0.46
C GLU A 199 -12.94 -7.41 -1.61
N LEU A 200 -11.94 -6.57 -1.28
CA LEU A 200 -11.07 -5.94 -2.27
C LEU A 200 -9.91 -6.86 -2.70
N VAL A 201 -9.61 -7.90 -1.93
CA VAL A 201 -8.63 -8.93 -2.31
C VAL A 201 -9.24 -9.91 -3.32
N ALA A 202 -10.56 -10.13 -3.27
CA ALA A 202 -11.28 -11.06 -4.14
C ALA A 202 -11.19 -10.76 -5.66
N PRO A 203 -11.10 -9.51 -6.16
CA PRO A 203 -10.96 -9.24 -7.60
C PRO A 203 -9.71 -9.81 -8.26
N ALA A 204 -8.60 -9.96 -7.52
CA ALA A 204 -7.39 -10.62 -8.03
C ALA A 204 -7.58 -12.14 -8.23
N LEU A 205 -8.68 -12.68 -7.72
CA LEU A 205 -9.03 -14.10 -7.73
C LEU A 205 -10.00 -14.49 -8.87
N ARG A 206 -10.03 -13.71 -9.98
CA ARG A 206 -10.95 -13.96 -11.12
C ARG A 206 -10.20 -14.31 -12.38
#